data_0cd0459cacce5a66e6db8e32f347ed91
#
_entry.id   0cd0459cacce5a66e6db8e32f347ed91
#
_cell.length_a   1.000
_cell.length_b   1.000
_cell.length_c   1.000
_cell.angle_alpha   90.00
_cell.angle_beta   90.00
_cell.angle_gamma   90.00
#
_symmetry.space_group_name_H-M   'P 1'
#
loop_
_entity.id
_entity.type
_entity.pdbx_description
1 polymer ?
#
loop_
_entity_poly.entity_id
_entity_poly.type
_entity_poly.pdbx_seq_one_letter_code
_entity_poly.pdbx_strand_id
1 'polypeptide(L)'
;RGLGDVYKRQVYLQPQICSKTNQLKGAEALIRYCNKNGQVFLPKDFIPLLEEHKLVPLIDYYVFEQVCSMIHKWKMNGMNILPVSVNLSQESMVKTSLNSDLLKICRKYDVSPVDMELEISEHVNEVTEKELITLIHSLKKDKFRIALDDFGTAFANFALLSSNDFDVLKIDRSIVVKLGSDSRTTVSYTHLRAH
;
A
#
# COMPACT_ATOMS: atom_id res chain seq x y z
N ARG A 1 -6.65 9.67 28.90
CA ARG A 1 -7.86 8.89 28.55
C ARG A 1 -7.75 8.58 27.06
N GLY A 2 -7.53 7.29 26.72
CA GLY A 2 -7.17 6.86 25.39
C GLY A 2 -8.26 7.13 24.36
N LEU A 3 -7.85 7.39 23.12
CA LEU A 3 -8.66 7.44 21.91
C LEU A 3 -9.47 6.13 21.64
N GLY A 4 -9.40 5.16 22.57
CA GLY A 4 -9.94 3.81 22.41
C GLY A 4 -11.46 3.68 22.41
N ASP A 5 -12.20 4.59 23.03
CA ASP A 5 -13.63 4.38 23.28
C ASP A 5 -14.58 5.22 22.42
N VAL A 6 -14.08 6.16 21.64
CA VAL A 6 -14.93 7.12 20.90
C VAL A 6 -15.02 6.80 19.41
N TYR A 7 -14.00 6.13 18.84
CA TYR A 7 -13.90 5.88 17.42
C TYR A 7 -13.63 4.39 17.13
N LYS A 8 -14.35 3.83 16.17
CA LYS A 8 -14.06 2.49 15.63
C LYS A 8 -13.19 2.64 14.40
N ARG A 9 -12.03 2.00 14.41
CA ARG A 9 -11.18 1.84 13.24
C ARG A 9 -11.78 0.75 12.36
N GLN A 10 -11.97 1.03 11.09
CA GLN A 10 -12.47 0.08 10.11
C GLN A 10 -11.55 0.07 8.89
N VAL A 11 -11.35 -1.10 8.32
CA VAL A 11 -10.64 -1.28 7.05
C VAL A 11 -11.67 -1.52 5.96
N TYR A 12 -11.70 -0.65 4.97
CA TYR A 12 -12.51 -0.77 3.76
C TYR A 12 -11.63 -1.36 2.66
N LEU A 13 -12.24 -2.11 1.77
CA LEU A 13 -11.56 -2.67 0.61
C LEU A 13 -12.06 -1.98 -0.65
N GLN A 14 -11.16 -1.34 -1.38
CA GLN A 14 -11.44 -0.77 -2.69
C GLN A 14 -11.02 -1.78 -3.76
N PRO A 15 -11.96 -2.30 -4.58
CA PRO A 15 -11.65 -3.31 -5.57
C PRO A 15 -10.76 -2.76 -6.70
N GLN A 16 -9.82 -3.58 -7.16
CA GLN A 16 -8.97 -3.33 -8.32
C GLN A 16 -9.44 -4.20 -9.49
N ILE A 17 -9.91 -3.56 -10.56
CA ILE A 17 -10.53 -4.23 -11.71
C ILE A 17 -9.61 -4.13 -12.92
N CYS A 18 -9.40 -5.25 -13.61
CA CYS A 18 -8.70 -5.26 -14.89
C CYS A 18 -9.55 -4.61 -15.98
N SER A 19 -9.10 -3.50 -16.56
CA SER A 19 -9.83 -2.75 -17.58
C SER A 19 -10.05 -3.54 -18.89
N LYS A 20 -9.19 -4.54 -19.19
CA LYS A 20 -9.32 -5.38 -20.39
C LYS A 20 -10.33 -6.51 -20.22
N THR A 21 -10.40 -7.12 -19.04
CA THR A 21 -11.20 -8.33 -18.79
C THR A 21 -12.38 -8.09 -17.88
N ASN A 22 -12.47 -6.92 -17.28
CA ASN A 22 -13.46 -6.54 -16.26
C ASN A 22 -13.50 -7.49 -15.04
N GLN A 23 -12.39 -8.18 -14.77
CA GLN A 23 -12.26 -9.11 -13.66
C GLN A 23 -11.60 -8.43 -12.46
N LEU A 24 -12.03 -8.82 -11.26
CA LEU A 24 -11.36 -8.45 -10.03
C LEU A 24 -9.95 -9.03 -10.00
N LYS A 25 -8.95 -8.21 -9.68
CA LYS A 25 -7.52 -8.60 -9.61
C LYS A 25 -6.94 -8.48 -8.21
N GLY A 26 -7.57 -7.69 -7.35
CA GLY A 26 -7.13 -7.44 -5.99
C GLY A 26 -8.02 -6.41 -5.32
N ALA A 27 -7.59 -5.92 -4.18
CA ALA A 27 -8.23 -4.81 -3.51
C ALA A 27 -7.20 -3.99 -2.73
N GLU A 28 -7.43 -2.70 -2.55
CA GLU A 28 -6.66 -1.84 -1.68
C GLU A 28 -7.35 -1.69 -0.32
N ALA A 29 -6.60 -1.89 0.75
CA ALA A 29 -7.09 -1.75 2.12
C ALA A 29 -6.93 -0.31 2.59
N LEU A 30 -8.04 0.35 2.85
CA LEU A 30 -8.12 1.75 3.20
C LEU A 30 -8.72 1.93 4.59
N ILE A 31 -7.93 2.46 5.53
CA ILE A 31 -8.41 2.74 6.87
C ILE A 31 -9.42 3.89 6.90
N ARG A 32 -10.41 3.76 7.77
CA ARG A 32 -11.39 4.80 8.09
C ARG A 32 -11.60 4.86 9.60
N TYR A 33 -11.85 6.04 10.11
CA TYR A 33 -12.33 6.21 11.48
C TYR A 33 -13.81 6.54 11.47
N CYS A 34 -14.60 5.79 12.25
CA CYS A 34 -16.02 6.05 12.44
C CYS A 34 -16.27 6.50 13.87
N ASN A 35 -16.92 7.65 14.07
CA ASN A 35 -17.35 8.08 15.39
C ASN A 35 -18.65 7.39 15.82
N LYS A 36 -19.08 7.65 17.06
CA LYS A 36 -20.32 7.07 17.62
C LYS A 36 -21.58 7.45 16.85
N ASN A 37 -21.55 8.56 16.13
CA ASN A 37 -22.67 9.06 15.33
C ASN A 37 -22.65 8.53 13.89
N GLY A 38 -21.75 7.59 13.57
CA GLY A 38 -21.62 7.02 12.23
C GLY A 38 -20.87 7.91 11.21
N GLN A 39 -20.30 9.04 11.64
CA GLN A 39 -19.51 9.89 10.76
C GLN A 39 -18.17 9.21 10.45
N VAL A 40 -17.82 9.15 9.17
CA VAL A 40 -16.58 8.55 8.66
C VAL A 40 -15.54 9.65 8.42
N PHE A 41 -14.34 9.46 8.96
CA PHE A 41 -13.17 10.29 8.72
C PHE A 41 -12.20 9.57 7.78
N LEU A 42 -11.71 10.31 6.79
CA LEU A 42 -10.75 9.81 5.82
C LEU A 42 -9.30 9.93 6.35
N PRO A 43 -8.34 9.18 5.79
CA PRO A 43 -6.93 9.27 6.19
C PRO A 43 -6.40 10.70 6.26
N LYS A 44 -6.69 11.53 5.27
CA LYS A 44 -6.29 12.96 5.23
C LYS A 44 -6.72 13.78 6.44
N ASP A 45 -7.74 13.34 7.15
CA ASP A 45 -8.33 14.08 8.29
C ASP A 45 -7.61 13.74 9.61
N PHE A 46 -6.83 12.64 9.68
CA PHE A 46 -6.21 12.17 10.92
C PHE A 46 -4.74 11.72 10.78
N ILE A 47 -4.30 11.30 9.59
CA ILE A 47 -2.91 10.86 9.37
C ILE A 47 -1.92 11.96 9.72
N PRO A 48 -2.09 13.25 9.31
CA PRO A 48 -1.13 14.31 9.65
C PRO A 48 -0.89 14.46 11.17
N LEU A 49 -1.93 14.27 11.98
CA LEU A 49 -1.79 14.29 13.45
C LEU A 49 -0.98 13.09 13.97
N LEU A 50 -1.14 11.92 13.33
CA LEU A 50 -0.39 10.73 13.72
C LEU A 50 1.07 10.82 13.29
N GLU A 51 1.38 11.44 12.14
CA GLU A 51 2.73 11.74 11.67
C GLU A 51 3.46 12.65 12.65
N GLU A 52 2.82 13.75 13.08
CA GLU A 52 3.37 14.67 14.10
C GLU A 52 3.80 13.92 15.38
N HIS A 53 3.06 12.87 15.74
CA HIS A 53 3.31 12.07 16.95
C HIS A 53 4.08 10.77 16.67
N LYS A 54 4.52 10.51 15.44
CA LYS A 54 5.20 9.27 15.00
C LYS A 54 4.39 8.00 15.31
N LEU A 55 3.08 8.08 15.17
CA LEU A 55 2.13 6.99 15.48
C LEU A 55 1.62 6.26 14.22
N VAL A 56 1.97 6.72 13.02
CA VAL A 56 1.50 6.10 11.76
C VAL A 56 1.87 4.62 11.66
N PRO A 57 3.07 4.16 12.10
CA PRO A 57 3.39 2.74 12.08
C PRO A 57 2.40 1.85 12.84
N LEU A 58 1.75 2.36 13.88
CA LEU A 58 0.72 1.60 14.60
C LEU A 58 -0.52 1.35 13.72
N ILE A 59 -0.80 2.29 12.81
CA ILE A 59 -1.89 2.14 11.83
C ILE A 59 -1.50 1.14 10.76
N ASP A 60 -0.28 1.21 10.22
CA ASP A 60 0.20 0.28 9.20
C ASP A 60 0.11 -1.16 9.69
N TYR A 61 0.66 -1.45 10.87
CA TYR A 61 0.57 -2.78 11.48
C TYR A 61 -0.88 -3.19 11.77
N TYR A 62 -1.72 -2.27 12.23
CA TYR A 62 -3.13 -2.55 12.48
C TYR A 62 -3.85 -2.93 11.17
N VAL A 63 -3.70 -2.14 10.10
CA VAL A 63 -4.33 -2.43 8.80
C VAL A 63 -3.81 -3.75 8.26
N PHE A 64 -2.50 -3.98 8.27
CA PHE A 64 -1.89 -5.22 7.83
C PHE A 64 -2.45 -6.44 8.58
N GLU A 65 -2.56 -6.35 9.90
CA GLU A 65 -3.13 -7.42 10.72
C GLU A 65 -4.61 -7.66 10.43
N GLN A 66 -5.42 -6.61 10.23
CA GLN A 66 -6.83 -6.74 9.85
C GLN A 66 -6.97 -7.43 8.49
N VAL A 67 -6.15 -7.07 7.51
CA VAL A 67 -6.15 -7.72 6.19
C VAL A 67 -5.78 -9.19 6.31
N CYS A 68 -4.74 -9.54 7.06
CA CYS A 68 -4.38 -10.94 7.30
C CYS A 68 -5.54 -11.72 7.95
N SER A 69 -6.23 -11.11 8.94
CA SER A 69 -7.41 -11.73 9.56
C SER A 69 -8.55 -11.95 8.56
N MET A 70 -8.79 -11.00 7.65
CA MET A 70 -9.80 -11.14 6.59
C MET A 70 -9.44 -12.25 5.59
N ILE A 71 -8.20 -12.27 5.10
CA ILE A 71 -7.71 -13.30 4.17
C ILE A 71 -7.82 -14.69 4.81
N HIS A 72 -7.44 -14.84 6.08
CA HIS A 72 -7.61 -16.10 6.81
C HIS A 72 -9.06 -16.56 6.80
N LYS A 73 -10.01 -15.67 7.12
CA LYS A 73 -11.45 -16.00 7.09
C LYS A 73 -11.93 -16.40 5.69
N TRP A 74 -11.45 -15.72 4.65
CA TRP A 74 -11.80 -16.07 3.26
C TRP A 74 -11.27 -17.45 2.88
N LYS A 75 -10.02 -17.78 3.25
CA LYS A 75 -9.45 -19.13 3.05
C LYS A 75 -10.29 -20.19 3.75
N MET A 76 -10.66 -19.96 5.01
CA MET A 76 -11.49 -20.90 5.79
C MET A 76 -12.88 -21.13 5.17
N ASN A 77 -13.39 -20.13 4.43
CA ASN A 77 -14.67 -20.22 3.71
C ASN A 77 -14.50 -20.73 2.25
N GLY A 78 -13.31 -21.21 1.87
CA GLY A 78 -13.06 -21.75 0.53
C GLY A 78 -13.05 -20.70 -0.59
N MET A 79 -12.90 -19.42 -0.26
CA MET A 79 -12.87 -18.35 -1.25
C MET A 79 -11.51 -18.33 -1.97
N ASN A 80 -11.56 -17.99 -3.27
CA ASN A 80 -10.32 -17.69 -4.00
C ASN A 80 -9.69 -16.39 -3.49
N ILE A 81 -8.43 -16.45 -3.08
CA ILE A 81 -7.72 -15.29 -2.56
C ILE A 81 -7.10 -14.50 -3.70
N LEU A 82 -7.35 -13.21 -3.70
CA LEU A 82 -6.68 -12.22 -4.55
C LEU A 82 -5.81 -11.34 -3.66
N PRO A 83 -4.70 -10.78 -4.18
CA PRO A 83 -3.83 -9.91 -3.42
C PRO A 83 -4.58 -8.72 -2.83
N VAL A 84 -4.26 -8.37 -1.60
CA VAL A 84 -4.75 -7.15 -0.95
C VAL A 84 -3.58 -6.24 -0.66
N SER A 85 -3.65 -5.02 -1.18
CA SER A 85 -2.62 -4.03 -0.95
C SER A 85 -2.86 -3.24 0.34
N VAL A 86 -1.76 -2.91 1.02
CA VAL A 86 -1.72 -2.09 2.23
C VAL A 86 -0.63 -1.05 2.11
N ASN A 87 -0.94 0.17 2.49
CA ASN A 87 0.02 1.27 2.50
C ASN A 87 1.05 1.09 3.62
N LEU A 88 2.32 1.38 3.33
CA LEU A 88 3.41 1.48 4.29
C LEU A 88 3.90 2.91 4.40
N SER A 89 3.90 3.45 5.61
CA SER A 89 4.47 4.77 5.89
C SER A 89 6.01 4.74 5.87
N GLN A 90 6.61 5.91 5.66
CA GLN A 90 8.07 6.07 5.73
C GLN A 90 8.60 5.68 7.11
N GLU A 91 7.89 6.06 8.17
CA GLU A 91 8.24 5.71 9.56
C GLU A 91 8.22 4.20 9.82
N SER A 92 7.41 3.45 9.09
CA SER A 92 7.45 1.99 9.14
C SER A 92 8.65 1.43 8.40
N MET A 93 8.99 2.00 7.24
CA MET A 93 10.07 1.52 6.38
C MET A 93 11.46 1.66 7.02
N VAL A 94 11.70 2.66 7.87
CA VAL A 94 12.98 2.81 8.60
C VAL A 94 13.17 1.79 9.73
N LYS A 95 12.15 1.03 10.08
CA LYS A 95 12.26 0.03 11.15
C LYS A 95 12.98 -1.23 10.66
N THR A 96 14.10 -1.55 11.27
CA THR A 96 14.87 -2.77 10.94
C THR A 96 14.08 -4.06 11.20
N SER A 97 13.08 -4.02 12.09
CA SER A 97 12.22 -5.17 12.40
C SER A 97 11.03 -5.32 11.45
N LEU A 98 10.74 -4.35 10.55
CA LEU A 98 9.53 -4.32 9.74
C LEU A 98 9.24 -5.68 9.08
N ASN A 99 10.18 -6.18 8.27
CA ASN A 99 9.99 -7.43 7.54
C ASN A 99 9.68 -8.62 8.49
N SER A 100 10.46 -8.76 9.58
CA SER A 100 10.23 -9.83 10.56
C SER A 100 8.89 -9.73 11.27
N ASP A 101 8.40 -8.50 11.51
CA ASP A 101 7.13 -8.28 12.20
C ASP A 101 5.95 -8.56 11.26
N LEU A 102 6.02 -8.14 9.98
CA LEU A 102 5.02 -8.51 8.97
C LEU A 102 4.93 -10.03 8.81
N LEU A 103 6.06 -10.73 8.74
CA LEU A 103 6.09 -12.20 8.66
C LEU A 103 5.51 -12.88 9.90
N LYS A 104 5.69 -12.32 11.10
CA LYS A 104 5.05 -12.85 12.33
C LYS A 104 3.52 -12.74 12.22
N ILE A 105 3.01 -11.62 11.70
CA ILE A 105 1.57 -11.43 11.50
C ILE A 105 1.04 -12.42 10.45
N CYS A 106 1.72 -12.57 9.31
CA CYS A 106 1.37 -13.55 8.29
C CYS A 106 1.26 -14.97 8.88
N ARG A 107 2.26 -15.40 9.66
CA ARG A 107 2.25 -16.71 10.32
C ARG A 107 1.12 -16.86 11.34
N LYS A 108 0.83 -15.82 12.12
CA LYS A 108 -0.27 -15.82 13.10
C LYS A 108 -1.63 -16.14 12.47
N TYR A 109 -1.86 -15.68 11.25
CA TYR A 109 -3.12 -15.83 10.52
C TYR A 109 -3.08 -16.86 9.38
N ASP A 110 -1.98 -17.61 9.25
CA ASP A 110 -1.77 -18.57 8.15
C ASP A 110 -2.00 -17.94 6.77
N VAL A 111 -1.44 -16.73 6.57
CA VAL A 111 -1.49 -16.00 5.32
C VAL A 111 -0.16 -16.08 4.61
N SER A 112 -0.18 -16.38 3.32
CA SER A 112 1.04 -16.33 2.50
C SER A 112 1.42 -14.89 2.20
N PRO A 113 2.70 -14.50 2.31
CA PRO A 113 3.14 -13.16 1.91
C PRO A 113 2.77 -12.78 0.48
N VAL A 114 2.63 -13.75 -0.44
CA VAL A 114 2.21 -13.51 -1.84
C VAL A 114 0.77 -12.97 -1.95
N ASP A 115 -0.06 -13.19 -0.93
CA ASP A 115 -1.43 -12.67 -0.85
C ASP A 115 -1.47 -11.21 -0.35
N MET A 116 -0.33 -10.68 0.10
CA MET A 116 -0.16 -9.32 0.60
C MET A 116 0.64 -8.48 -0.39
N GLU A 117 0.14 -7.31 -0.74
CA GLU A 117 0.85 -6.32 -1.54
C GLU A 117 1.14 -5.08 -0.68
N LEU A 118 2.40 -4.64 -0.66
CA LEU A 118 2.85 -3.51 0.14
C LEU A 118 3.00 -2.30 -0.78
N GLU A 119 2.25 -1.25 -0.52
CA GLU A 119 2.30 -0.01 -1.29
C GLU A 119 3.32 0.95 -0.68
N ILE A 120 4.28 1.37 -1.49
CA ILE A 120 5.36 2.29 -1.13
C ILE A 120 5.19 3.54 -2.00
N SER A 121 5.06 4.71 -1.37
CA SER A 121 4.96 5.97 -2.11
C SER A 121 6.29 6.32 -2.81
N GLU A 122 6.22 6.97 -3.97
CA GLU A 122 7.39 7.55 -4.64
C GLU A 122 8.06 8.65 -3.78
N HIS A 123 7.29 9.31 -2.90
CA HIS A 123 7.77 10.38 -2.02
C HIS A 123 8.37 9.81 -0.74
N VAL A 124 9.61 9.34 -0.80
CA VAL A 124 10.33 8.86 0.38
C VAL A 124 11.44 9.85 0.71
N ASN A 125 11.27 10.62 1.79
CA ASN A 125 12.22 11.65 2.22
C ASN A 125 13.10 11.20 3.39
N GLU A 126 12.63 10.24 4.21
CA GLU A 126 13.30 9.79 5.43
C GLU A 126 14.18 8.54 5.22
N VAL A 127 14.04 7.89 4.05
CA VAL A 127 14.77 6.66 3.70
C VAL A 127 15.67 6.96 2.52
N THR A 128 16.95 6.62 2.62
CA THR A 128 17.84 6.73 1.47
C THR A 128 17.47 5.72 0.39
N GLU A 129 17.77 6.02 -0.87
CA GLU A 129 17.54 5.11 -1.99
C GLU A 129 18.13 3.71 -1.72
N LYS A 130 19.34 3.64 -1.16
CA LYS A 130 20.02 2.39 -0.84
C LYS A 130 19.27 1.58 0.24
N GLU A 131 18.76 2.23 1.26
CA GLU A 131 17.97 1.58 2.32
C GLU A 131 16.66 1.06 1.75
N LEU A 132 15.98 1.85 0.91
CA LEU A 132 14.75 1.45 0.24
C LEU A 132 14.95 0.23 -0.67
N ILE A 133 15.99 0.22 -1.49
CA ILE A 133 16.37 -0.92 -2.33
C ILE A 133 16.61 -2.17 -1.48
N THR A 134 17.36 -2.01 -0.38
CA THR A 134 17.64 -3.13 0.54
C THR A 134 16.37 -3.68 1.17
N LEU A 135 15.46 -2.80 1.59
CA LEU A 135 14.15 -3.18 2.14
C LEU A 135 13.32 -3.94 1.10
N ILE A 136 13.18 -3.38 -0.11
CA ILE A 136 12.41 -4.01 -1.19
C ILE A 136 12.95 -5.41 -1.49
N HIS A 137 14.27 -5.57 -1.65
CA HIS A 137 14.88 -6.88 -1.88
C HIS A 137 14.58 -7.86 -0.74
N SER A 138 14.62 -7.41 0.52
CA SER A 138 14.29 -8.24 1.67
C SER A 138 12.82 -8.70 1.63
N LEU A 139 11.90 -7.79 1.36
CA LEU A 139 10.46 -8.09 1.28
C LEU A 139 10.16 -9.03 0.09
N LYS A 140 10.76 -8.78 -1.08
CA LYS A 140 10.63 -9.65 -2.26
C LYS A 140 11.18 -11.05 -2.03
N LYS A 141 12.33 -11.19 -1.32
CA LYS A 141 12.89 -12.49 -0.92
C LYS A 141 11.89 -13.30 -0.10
N ASP A 142 11.11 -12.63 0.75
CA ASP A 142 10.07 -13.25 1.57
C ASP A 142 8.72 -13.34 0.84
N LYS A 143 8.71 -13.06 -0.49
CA LYS A 143 7.59 -13.23 -1.41
C LYS A 143 6.43 -12.24 -1.21
N PHE A 144 6.65 -11.12 -0.53
CA PHE A 144 5.70 -10.01 -0.60
C PHE A 144 5.63 -9.44 -2.00
N ARG A 145 4.43 -9.01 -2.40
CA ARG A 145 4.25 -8.18 -3.59
C ARG A 145 4.50 -6.72 -3.22
N ILE A 146 5.11 -5.97 -4.14
CA ILE A 146 5.44 -4.57 -3.92
C ILE A 146 4.80 -3.72 -5.01
N ALA A 147 4.04 -2.72 -4.60
CA ALA A 147 3.51 -1.68 -5.47
C ALA A 147 4.21 -0.35 -5.21
N LEU A 148 4.60 0.34 -6.27
CA LEU A 148 5.03 1.73 -6.21
C LEU A 148 3.82 2.62 -6.44
N ASP A 149 3.48 3.46 -5.45
CA ASP A 149 2.32 4.35 -5.49
C ASP A 149 2.69 5.80 -5.81
N ASP A 150 1.70 6.57 -6.26
CA ASP A 150 1.80 7.99 -6.65
C ASP A 150 2.85 8.28 -7.73
N PHE A 151 3.17 7.28 -8.59
CA PHE A 151 4.23 7.41 -9.58
C PHE A 151 4.00 8.59 -10.53
N GLY A 152 5.06 9.41 -10.64
CA GLY A 152 5.15 10.56 -11.55
C GLY A 152 4.70 11.88 -10.93
N THR A 153 4.47 11.95 -9.65
CA THR A 153 4.18 13.20 -8.91
C THR A 153 5.45 13.86 -8.38
N ALA A 154 6.49 13.08 -8.11
CA ALA A 154 7.85 13.57 -7.89
C ALA A 154 8.64 13.61 -9.21
N PHE A 155 9.90 14.06 -9.17
CA PHE A 155 10.82 13.82 -10.28
C PHE A 155 11.02 12.31 -10.37
N ALA A 156 10.31 11.68 -11.33
CA ALA A 156 10.25 10.24 -11.49
C ALA A 156 11.63 9.61 -11.28
N ASN A 157 11.78 8.88 -10.19
CA ASN A 157 13.05 8.24 -9.85
C ASN A 157 13.21 6.98 -10.72
N PHE A 158 13.59 7.18 -11.99
CA PHE A 158 13.86 6.09 -12.92
C PHE A 158 14.93 5.12 -12.40
N ALA A 159 15.86 5.59 -11.53
CA ALA A 159 16.83 4.73 -10.90
C ALA A 159 16.13 3.72 -9.97
N LEU A 160 15.14 4.14 -9.21
CA LEU A 160 14.34 3.26 -8.36
C LEU A 160 13.59 2.21 -9.19
N LEU A 161 12.98 2.60 -10.30
CA LEU A 161 12.31 1.67 -11.21
C LEU A 161 13.28 0.67 -11.87
N SER A 162 14.47 1.14 -12.28
CA SER A 162 15.45 0.29 -12.96
C SER A 162 16.17 -0.67 -12.01
N SER A 163 16.25 -0.34 -10.72
CA SER A 163 16.96 -1.13 -9.71
C SER A 163 16.06 -2.12 -8.95
N ASN A 164 14.73 -2.03 -9.10
CA ASN A 164 13.79 -2.84 -8.34
C ASN A 164 12.74 -3.50 -9.22
N ASP A 165 12.35 -4.70 -8.81
CA ASP A 165 11.29 -5.49 -9.45
C ASP A 165 9.96 -5.23 -8.72
N PHE A 166 9.27 -4.16 -9.10
CA PHE A 166 7.93 -3.87 -8.62
C PHE A 166 6.90 -4.76 -9.33
N ASP A 167 5.94 -5.31 -8.58
CA ASP A 167 4.84 -6.09 -9.15
C ASP A 167 3.75 -5.20 -9.75
N VAL A 168 3.58 -3.99 -9.19
CA VAL A 168 2.57 -3.02 -9.61
C VAL A 168 3.15 -1.61 -9.61
N LEU A 169 2.77 -0.83 -10.63
CA LEU A 169 3.04 0.59 -10.72
C LEU A 169 1.70 1.33 -10.73
N LYS A 170 1.40 2.11 -9.68
CA LYS A 170 0.20 2.92 -9.57
C LYS A 170 0.50 4.34 -10.03
N ILE A 171 -0.07 4.71 -11.17
CA ILE A 171 0.11 6.05 -11.74
C ILE A 171 -0.85 7.02 -11.04
N ASP A 172 -0.31 8.14 -10.55
CA ASP A 172 -1.12 9.15 -9.89
C ASP A 172 -2.21 9.73 -10.81
N ARG A 173 -3.35 10.02 -10.22
CA ARG A 173 -4.52 10.55 -10.93
C ARG A 173 -4.23 11.86 -11.67
N SER A 174 -3.37 12.72 -11.13
CA SER A 174 -3.04 14.03 -11.75
C SER A 174 -2.40 13.86 -13.12
N ILE A 175 -1.67 12.76 -13.31
CA ILE A 175 -1.04 12.41 -14.58
C ILE A 175 -2.07 11.86 -15.55
N VAL A 176 -2.91 10.92 -15.09
CA VAL A 176 -3.95 10.30 -15.92
C VAL A 176 -4.90 11.37 -16.49
N VAL A 177 -5.26 12.38 -15.68
CA VAL A 177 -6.10 13.51 -16.13
C VAL A 177 -5.40 14.35 -17.20
N LYS A 178 -4.08 14.55 -17.10
CA LYS A 178 -3.30 15.31 -18.09
C LYS A 178 -3.08 14.55 -19.40
N LEU A 179 -3.08 13.20 -19.36
CA LEU A 179 -2.90 12.37 -20.55
C LEU A 179 -3.95 12.60 -21.66
N GLY A 180 -5.16 13.05 -21.29
CA GLY A 180 -6.21 13.41 -22.25
C GLY A 180 -6.16 14.85 -22.76
N SER A 181 -5.38 15.73 -22.14
CA SER A 181 -5.35 17.17 -22.41
C SER A 181 -4.04 17.69 -23.03
N ASP A 182 -2.94 16.94 -22.91
CA ASP A 182 -1.61 17.36 -23.39
C ASP A 182 -0.92 16.23 -24.15
N SER A 183 -0.65 16.48 -25.44
CA SER A 183 0.02 15.52 -26.34
C SER A 183 1.46 15.15 -25.89
N ARG A 184 2.19 16.06 -25.21
CA ARG A 184 3.54 15.80 -24.71
C ARG A 184 3.54 14.79 -23.55
N THR A 185 2.60 14.92 -22.64
CA THR A 185 2.41 13.99 -21.52
C THR A 185 2.05 12.59 -22.03
N THR A 186 1.20 12.51 -23.06
CA THR A 186 0.81 11.24 -23.69
C THR A 186 2.01 10.49 -24.28
N VAL A 187 2.93 11.19 -24.95
CA VAL A 187 4.14 10.57 -25.55
C VAL A 187 5.06 10.01 -24.46
N SER A 188 5.29 10.72 -23.36
CA SER A 188 6.17 10.26 -22.28
C SER A 188 5.70 8.96 -21.63
N TYR A 189 4.38 8.76 -21.45
CA TYR A 189 3.82 7.57 -20.81
C TYR A 189 3.60 6.37 -21.74
N THR A 190 3.45 6.59 -23.04
CA THR A 190 3.38 5.48 -24.01
C THR A 190 4.72 4.73 -24.14
N HIS A 191 5.84 5.39 -23.88
CA HIS A 191 7.15 4.73 -23.86
C HIS A 191 7.40 3.84 -22.64
N LEU A 192 6.75 4.09 -21.50
CA LEU A 192 6.81 3.22 -20.29
C LEU A 192 6.11 1.85 -20.49
N ARG A 193 5.29 1.70 -21.51
CA ARG A 193 4.56 0.46 -21.83
C ARG A 193 5.34 -0.56 -22.67
N ALA A 194 6.55 -0.23 -23.08
CA ALA A 194 7.29 -0.99 -24.09
C ALA A 194 8.38 -1.92 -23.54
N HIS A 195 8.45 -2.12 -22.23
CA HIS A 195 9.43 -3.03 -21.61
C HIS A 195 8.80 -4.02 -20.66
#